data_0957f2136ac375e0de4d6eddd446b362
#
_entry.id   0957f2136ac375e0de4d6eddd446b362
#
_cell.length_a   1.000
_cell.length_b   1.000
_cell.length_c   1.000
_cell.angle_alpha   90.00
_cell.angle_beta   90.00
_cell.angle_gamma   90.00
#
_symmetry.space_group_name_H-M   'P 1'
#
loop_
_entity.id
_entity.type
_entity.pdbx_description
1 polymer ?
#
loop_
_entity_poly.entity_id
_entity_poly.type
_entity_poly.pdbx_seq_one_letter_code
_entity_poly.pdbx_strand_id
1 'polypeptide(L)'
;MYVPAADRYENMTYRRCGRSGVLLPGISLGLWHNFGSLTPFTNQRALLRTAFDLGITHFDLANNYGPPYGEAERNFGLHMEADWHTHRDELFLSTKAGYDMWAGPYGDRGSRKYLIASIDQSLKRMHVDYVDVFYHHRPDPDTPIEETMGALDQIVRSGKALYAGISNYYDPDQAERAIRELRRLGTPCLIHQPNYSLLNRTIEQGLTDVLRKEGVGCIAFAPLANGLLTGKYLDGIPEDSRMIRDGRYLKKDRLDPETLNRIRGLKTVAEERGQTLAQLALQWVLRDETVTSALIGASRPEQIRENVKALDAPPLTEAELQRIDGLTA
;
A
#
# COMPACT_ATOMS: atom_id res chain seq x y z
N MET A 1 14.95 2.81 25.09
CA MET A 1 14.63 1.68 24.18
C MET A 1 13.12 1.67 23.99
N TYR A 2 12.61 1.47 22.80
CA TYR A 2 11.18 1.32 22.56
C TYR A 2 10.72 -0.05 23.04
N VAL A 3 9.61 -0.08 23.76
CA VAL A 3 8.94 -1.31 24.21
C VAL A 3 7.54 -1.28 23.59
N PRO A 4 7.24 -2.17 22.64
CA PRO A 4 5.92 -2.24 22.02
C PRO A 4 4.82 -2.63 23.01
N ALA A 5 3.57 -2.23 22.69
CA ALA A 5 2.40 -2.66 23.45
C ALA A 5 2.32 -4.20 23.49
N ALA A 6 2.11 -4.77 24.68
CA ALA A 6 2.09 -6.23 24.85
C ALA A 6 0.89 -6.90 24.18
N ASP A 7 -0.23 -6.18 24.10
CA ASP A 7 -1.52 -6.60 23.53
C ASP A 7 -1.69 -6.20 22.04
N ARG A 8 -0.63 -5.75 21.37
CA ARG A 8 -0.68 -5.20 20.00
C ARG A 8 -1.32 -6.12 18.96
N TYR A 9 -1.26 -7.42 19.17
CA TYR A 9 -1.82 -8.40 18.23
C TYR A 9 -3.28 -8.80 18.54
N GLU A 10 -3.82 -8.42 19.69
CA GLU A 10 -5.13 -8.90 20.16
C GLU A 10 -6.30 -8.25 19.40
N ASN A 11 -6.12 -6.99 18.99
CA ASN A 11 -7.18 -6.19 18.36
C ASN A 11 -7.00 -6.00 16.85
N MET A 12 -5.98 -6.61 16.25
CA MET A 12 -5.75 -6.53 14.80
C MET A 12 -6.30 -7.77 14.10
N THR A 13 -7.14 -7.54 13.10
CA THR A 13 -7.59 -8.62 12.19
C THR A 13 -6.49 -8.90 11.17
N TYR A 14 -5.94 -10.12 11.20
CA TYR A 14 -4.98 -10.61 10.22
C TYR A 14 -5.68 -11.46 9.16
N ARG A 15 -5.39 -11.18 7.88
CA ARG A 15 -6.02 -11.81 6.72
C ARG A 15 -4.99 -12.56 5.90
N ARG A 16 -5.36 -13.75 5.44
CA ARG A 16 -4.47 -14.57 4.61
C ARG A 16 -4.21 -13.91 3.25
N CYS A 17 -2.94 -13.84 2.88
CA CYS A 17 -2.50 -13.28 1.60
C CYS A 17 -2.64 -14.34 0.50
N GLY A 18 -3.75 -14.31 -0.23
CA GLY A 18 -4.08 -15.32 -1.23
C GLY A 18 -4.05 -16.74 -0.68
N ARG A 19 -3.40 -17.66 -1.42
CA ARG A 19 -3.21 -19.08 -1.01
C ARG A 19 -1.85 -19.34 -0.38
N SER A 20 -1.23 -18.32 0.20
CA SER A 20 0.07 -18.46 0.88
C SER A 20 -0.07 -18.73 2.38
N GLY A 21 1.06 -18.96 3.06
CA GLY A 21 1.15 -19.06 4.52
C GLY A 21 1.16 -17.69 5.22
N VAL A 22 1.27 -16.58 4.47
CA VAL A 22 1.41 -15.23 5.02
C VAL A 22 0.07 -14.68 5.47
N LEU A 23 0.06 -14.08 6.67
CA LEU A 23 -1.05 -13.28 7.19
C LEU A 23 -0.62 -11.81 7.23
N LEU A 24 -1.41 -10.91 6.65
CA LEU A 24 -1.17 -9.47 6.73
C LEU A 24 -2.24 -8.80 7.60
N PRO A 25 -1.91 -7.71 8.30
CA PRO A 25 -2.91 -6.93 9.02
C PRO A 25 -3.93 -6.35 8.02
N GLY A 26 -5.19 -6.25 8.41
CA GLY A 26 -6.24 -5.67 7.56
C GLY A 26 -5.94 -4.23 7.13
N ILE A 27 -5.17 -3.50 7.95
CA ILE A 27 -4.62 -2.17 7.64
C ILE A 27 -3.09 -2.25 7.64
N SER A 28 -2.45 -1.75 6.57
CA SER A 28 -0.99 -1.61 6.42
C SER A 28 -0.59 -0.15 6.36
N LEU A 29 0.65 0.19 6.71
CA LEU A 29 1.15 1.57 6.68
C LEU A 29 2.11 1.79 5.50
N GLY A 30 1.75 2.73 4.60
CA GLY A 30 2.58 3.17 3.49
C GLY A 30 3.51 4.32 3.91
N LEU A 31 4.79 4.17 3.63
CA LEU A 31 5.85 5.10 4.03
C LEU A 31 6.29 6.00 2.86
N TRP A 32 5.33 6.66 2.21
CA TRP A 32 5.64 7.52 1.07
C TRP A 32 5.98 8.96 1.52
N HIS A 33 5.10 9.94 1.25
CA HIS A 33 5.35 11.38 1.45
C HIS A 33 5.73 11.81 2.87
N ASN A 34 5.19 11.13 3.87
CA ASN A 34 5.39 11.49 5.28
C ASN A 34 6.69 10.89 5.87
N PHE A 35 7.52 10.27 5.04
CA PHE A 35 8.80 9.68 5.45
C PHE A 35 10.01 10.24 4.69
N GLY A 36 9.80 11.31 3.88
CA GLY A 36 10.89 12.07 3.27
C GLY A 36 11.53 13.09 4.23
N SER A 37 12.47 13.88 3.69
CA SER A 37 13.27 14.85 4.45
C SER A 37 12.47 16.00 5.08
N LEU A 38 11.26 16.27 4.60
CA LEU A 38 10.44 17.38 5.09
C LEU A 38 9.65 17.05 6.36
N THR A 39 9.56 15.78 6.73
CA THR A 39 8.83 15.34 7.92
C THR A 39 9.79 15.14 9.07
N PRO A 40 9.57 15.76 10.24
CA PRO A 40 10.42 15.58 11.41
C PRO A 40 10.56 14.09 11.78
N PHE A 41 11.78 13.64 12.08
CA PHE A 41 12.10 12.27 12.45
C PHE A 41 11.25 11.78 13.65
N THR A 42 11.01 12.66 14.62
CA THR A 42 10.16 12.38 15.78
C THR A 42 8.72 12.05 15.40
N ASN A 43 8.16 12.72 14.37
CA ASN A 43 6.82 12.43 13.88
C ASN A 43 6.79 11.09 13.12
N GLN A 44 7.79 10.83 12.27
CA GLN A 44 7.92 9.52 11.60
C GLN A 44 7.99 8.38 12.62
N ARG A 45 8.79 8.57 13.68
CA ARG A 45 8.94 7.62 14.78
C ARG A 45 7.62 7.38 15.53
N ALA A 46 6.86 8.44 15.77
CA ALA A 46 5.55 8.34 16.42
C ALA A 46 4.55 7.59 15.55
N LEU A 47 4.55 7.80 14.23
CA LEU A 47 3.71 7.06 13.29
C LEU A 47 4.02 5.55 13.28
N LEU A 48 5.30 5.18 13.18
CA LEU A 48 5.74 3.78 13.16
C LEU A 48 5.39 3.07 14.46
N ARG A 49 5.71 3.68 15.60
CA ARG A 49 5.41 3.10 16.93
C ARG A 49 3.91 2.93 17.13
N THR A 50 3.12 3.97 16.81
CA THR A 50 1.65 3.88 16.91
C THR A 50 1.09 2.78 16.02
N ALA A 51 1.58 2.64 14.79
CA ALA A 51 1.15 1.59 13.88
C ALA A 51 1.43 0.19 14.48
N PHE A 52 2.65 -0.04 14.94
CA PHE A 52 3.04 -1.33 15.50
C PHE A 52 2.33 -1.64 16.82
N ASP A 53 2.15 -0.65 17.70
CA ASP A 53 1.38 -0.79 18.96
C ASP A 53 -0.10 -1.13 18.72
N LEU A 54 -0.62 -0.89 17.50
CA LEU A 54 -1.96 -1.25 17.04
C LEU A 54 -1.98 -2.55 16.21
N GLY A 55 -0.88 -3.28 16.13
CA GLY A 55 -0.79 -4.54 15.37
C GLY A 55 -0.56 -4.40 13.88
N ILE A 56 -0.26 -3.19 13.37
CA ILE A 56 0.16 -3.01 11.98
C ILE A 56 1.62 -3.47 11.85
N THR A 57 1.81 -4.67 11.33
CA THR A 57 3.13 -5.27 11.14
C THR A 57 3.71 -5.00 9.74
N HIS A 58 2.90 -4.60 8.78
CA HIS A 58 3.31 -4.36 7.40
C HIS A 58 3.63 -2.89 7.15
N PHE A 59 4.88 -2.61 6.78
CA PHE A 59 5.38 -1.31 6.34
C PHE A 59 5.80 -1.38 4.88
N ASP A 60 5.22 -0.50 4.05
CA ASP A 60 5.37 -0.53 2.60
C ASP A 60 6.14 0.68 2.09
N LEU A 61 7.26 0.41 1.42
CA LEU A 61 8.18 1.40 0.85
C LEU A 61 8.29 1.25 -0.68
N ALA A 62 9.11 2.08 -1.30
CA ALA A 62 9.67 1.92 -2.64
C ALA A 62 10.99 2.66 -2.74
N ASN A 63 11.85 2.26 -3.67
CA ASN A 63 13.16 2.84 -3.87
C ASN A 63 13.13 4.35 -4.12
N ASN A 64 12.10 4.85 -4.80
CA ASN A 64 11.92 6.27 -5.14
C ASN A 64 11.00 7.04 -4.17
N TYR A 65 10.62 6.48 -3.02
CA TYR A 65 9.81 7.19 -2.04
C TYR A 65 10.65 8.24 -1.28
N GLY A 66 9.99 9.35 -0.96
CA GLY A 66 10.57 10.53 -0.29
C GLY A 66 9.59 11.69 -0.37
N PRO A 67 9.97 12.93 -0.69
CA PRO A 67 11.20 13.43 -1.35
C PRO A 67 12.40 13.58 -0.40
N PRO A 68 13.65 13.61 -0.96
CA PRO A 68 14.04 13.16 -2.30
C PRO A 68 13.96 11.64 -2.46
N TYR A 69 14.19 11.11 -3.68
CA TYR A 69 14.17 9.67 -3.95
C TYR A 69 15.13 8.90 -3.03
N GLY A 70 14.65 7.80 -2.46
CA GLY A 70 15.39 6.97 -1.52
C GLY A 70 15.35 7.43 -0.07
N GLU A 71 14.83 8.63 0.21
CA GLU A 71 14.86 9.20 1.55
C GLU A 71 13.93 8.48 2.53
N ALA A 72 12.78 8.00 2.06
CA ALA A 72 11.90 7.22 2.90
C ALA A 72 12.56 5.93 3.40
N GLU A 73 13.30 5.24 2.53
CA GLU A 73 14.06 4.05 2.92
C GLU A 73 15.24 4.37 3.86
N ARG A 74 15.96 5.50 3.64
CA ARG A 74 17.03 5.94 4.56
C ARG A 74 16.48 6.25 5.95
N ASN A 75 15.42 7.03 6.02
CA ASN A 75 14.78 7.37 7.29
C ASN A 75 14.26 6.13 8.00
N PHE A 76 13.65 5.19 7.25
CA PHE A 76 13.23 3.91 7.81
C PHE A 76 14.43 3.10 8.34
N GLY A 77 15.56 3.08 7.64
CA GLY A 77 16.80 2.45 8.11
C GLY A 77 17.28 3.00 9.46
N LEU A 78 17.25 4.35 9.63
CA LEU A 78 17.55 4.96 10.91
C LEU A 78 16.57 4.58 12.02
N HIS A 79 15.28 4.40 11.69
CA HIS A 79 14.30 3.88 12.62
C HIS A 79 14.56 2.42 12.98
N MET A 80 14.95 1.58 11.99
CA MET A 80 15.32 0.19 12.23
C MET A 80 16.45 0.08 13.26
N GLU A 81 17.50 0.87 13.11
CA GLU A 81 18.61 0.90 14.07
C GLU A 81 18.17 1.38 15.47
N ALA A 82 17.29 2.39 15.52
CA ALA A 82 16.91 3.02 16.79
C ALA A 82 15.91 2.19 17.61
N ASP A 83 14.95 1.52 16.96
CA ASP A 83 13.79 0.94 17.62
C ASP A 83 13.47 -0.50 17.22
N TRP A 84 13.83 -0.96 16.00
CA TRP A 84 13.17 -2.11 15.37
C TRP A 84 14.08 -3.31 15.09
N HIS A 85 15.39 -3.16 15.30
CA HIS A 85 16.34 -4.23 14.98
C HIS A 85 15.98 -5.56 15.67
N THR A 86 15.57 -5.50 16.94
CA THR A 86 15.15 -6.68 17.72
C THR A 86 13.74 -7.20 17.36
N HIS A 87 13.00 -6.46 16.55
CA HIS A 87 11.64 -6.77 16.11
C HIS A 87 11.55 -7.07 14.60
N ARG A 88 12.71 -7.22 13.90
CA ARG A 88 12.71 -7.45 12.44
C ARG A 88 11.81 -8.62 12.02
N ASP A 89 11.83 -9.70 12.77
CA ASP A 89 11.07 -10.91 12.45
C ASP A 89 9.57 -10.79 12.76
N GLU A 90 9.17 -9.75 13.49
CA GLU A 90 7.76 -9.40 13.71
C GLU A 90 7.22 -8.47 12.63
N LEU A 91 8.08 -7.89 11.79
CA LEU A 91 7.71 -6.97 10.73
C LEU A 91 7.61 -7.69 9.38
N PHE A 92 6.66 -7.24 8.57
CA PHE A 92 6.54 -7.57 7.16
C PHE A 92 6.92 -6.33 6.34
N LEU A 93 8.11 -6.33 5.76
CA LEU A 93 8.67 -5.18 5.05
C LEU A 93 8.55 -5.38 3.54
N SER A 94 8.07 -4.37 2.84
CA SER A 94 8.05 -4.38 1.39
C SER A 94 8.71 -3.15 0.78
N THR A 95 9.38 -3.35 -0.35
CA THR A 95 9.85 -2.26 -1.20
C THR A 95 9.69 -2.61 -2.68
N LYS A 96 9.90 -1.63 -3.55
CA LYS A 96 9.55 -1.70 -4.98
C LYS A 96 10.58 -0.97 -5.83
N ALA A 97 10.71 -1.40 -7.09
CA ALA A 97 11.38 -0.65 -8.15
C ALA A 97 10.62 -0.78 -9.48
N GLY A 98 10.66 0.26 -10.31
CA GLY A 98 9.95 0.29 -11.60
C GLY A 98 9.67 1.70 -12.10
N TYR A 99 9.78 2.71 -11.24
CA TYR A 99 9.80 4.13 -11.60
C TYR A 99 11.23 4.66 -11.61
N ASP A 100 11.42 5.84 -12.19
CA ASP A 100 12.71 6.51 -12.26
C ASP A 100 13.34 6.68 -10.87
N MET A 101 14.62 6.36 -10.76
CA MET A 101 15.39 6.48 -9.53
C MET A 101 16.72 7.23 -9.73
N TRP A 102 17.36 7.09 -10.89
CA TRP A 102 18.54 7.83 -11.29
C TRP A 102 18.59 8.09 -12.78
N ALA A 103 19.38 9.07 -13.21
CA ALA A 103 19.50 9.46 -14.61
C ALA A 103 20.17 8.39 -15.48
N GLY A 104 19.82 8.39 -16.76
CA GLY A 104 20.40 7.51 -17.76
C GLY A 104 19.60 6.22 -18.01
N PRO A 105 20.09 5.32 -18.88
CA PRO A 105 19.28 4.23 -19.45
C PRO A 105 19.04 3.06 -18.49
N TYR A 106 19.60 3.08 -17.28
CA TYR A 106 19.56 1.97 -16.34
C TYR A 106 18.85 2.32 -15.01
N GLY A 107 18.20 3.47 -14.93
CA GLY A 107 17.63 3.99 -13.70
C GLY A 107 16.11 3.96 -13.61
N ASP A 108 15.43 3.23 -14.51
CA ASP A 108 13.97 3.16 -14.60
C ASP A 108 13.51 1.81 -15.16
N ARG A 109 12.20 1.51 -15.04
CA ARG A 109 11.45 0.42 -15.67
C ARG A 109 11.73 -0.98 -15.12
N GLY A 110 11.72 -2.05 -15.99
CA GLY A 110 11.65 -3.45 -15.57
C GLY A 110 12.89 -4.29 -15.91
N SER A 111 13.97 -3.69 -16.43
CA SER A 111 15.14 -4.48 -16.80
C SER A 111 15.77 -5.19 -15.59
N ARG A 112 16.31 -6.38 -15.82
CA ARG A 112 17.06 -7.15 -14.80
C ARG A 112 18.15 -6.31 -14.13
N LYS A 113 18.90 -5.52 -14.93
CA LYS A 113 19.96 -4.65 -14.42
C LYS A 113 19.42 -3.63 -13.41
N TYR A 114 18.30 -3.00 -13.72
CA TYR A 114 17.69 -2.00 -12.85
C TYR A 114 17.13 -2.61 -11.57
N LEU A 115 16.39 -3.72 -11.68
CA LEU A 115 15.74 -4.36 -10.52
C LEU A 115 16.75 -4.91 -9.52
N ILE A 116 17.83 -5.59 -10.01
CA ILE A 116 18.89 -6.12 -9.13
C ILE A 116 19.65 -4.98 -8.44
N ALA A 117 20.01 -3.91 -9.17
CA ALA A 117 20.68 -2.77 -8.57
C ALA A 117 19.77 -2.05 -7.55
N SER A 118 18.47 -1.98 -7.81
CA SER A 118 17.51 -1.32 -6.94
C SER A 118 17.35 -2.03 -5.61
N ILE A 119 17.18 -3.36 -5.60
CA ILE A 119 17.06 -4.09 -4.32
C ILE A 119 18.33 -3.95 -3.49
N ASP A 120 19.53 -4.02 -4.10
CA ASP A 120 20.80 -3.87 -3.38
C ASP A 120 20.95 -2.50 -2.73
N GLN A 121 20.49 -1.45 -3.42
CA GLN A 121 20.47 -0.10 -2.89
C GLN A 121 19.42 0.07 -1.79
N SER A 122 18.23 -0.52 -1.95
CA SER A 122 17.14 -0.46 -0.98
C SER A 122 17.51 -1.13 0.35
N LEU A 123 18.09 -2.33 0.31
CA LEU A 123 18.56 -3.03 1.51
C LEU A 123 19.60 -2.20 2.28
N LYS A 124 20.56 -1.57 1.57
CA LYS A 124 21.55 -0.68 2.18
C LYS A 124 20.93 0.54 2.84
N ARG A 125 19.92 1.18 2.18
CA ARG A 125 19.23 2.34 2.75
C ARG A 125 18.40 1.99 3.98
N MET A 126 17.75 0.83 3.96
CA MET A 126 16.89 0.37 5.06
C MET A 126 17.64 -0.31 6.20
N HIS A 127 18.95 -0.55 6.07
CA HIS A 127 19.78 -1.27 7.03
C HIS A 127 19.22 -2.66 7.39
N VAL A 128 18.79 -3.41 6.37
CA VAL A 128 18.27 -4.78 6.51
C VAL A 128 18.95 -5.71 5.50
N ASP A 129 19.02 -7.00 5.85
CA ASP A 129 19.61 -8.01 4.99
C ASP A 129 18.65 -8.50 3.90
N TYR A 130 17.33 -8.42 4.16
CA TYR A 130 16.28 -8.83 3.25
C TYR A 130 14.98 -8.03 3.49
N VAL A 131 14.11 -8.00 2.48
CA VAL A 131 12.71 -7.59 2.62
C VAL A 131 11.78 -8.80 2.52
N ASP A 132 10.59 -8.69 3.05
CA ASP A 132 9.60 -9.77 2.94
C ASP A 132 9.03 -9.84 1.52
N VAL A 133 8.69 -8.69 0.91
CA VAL A 133 8.27 -8.62 -0.49
C VAL A 133 9.07 -7.59 -1.27
N PHE A 134 9.52 -7.98 -2.45
CA PHE A 134 10.01 -7.05 -3.47
C PHE A 134 9.05 -7.00 -4.65
N TYR A 135 8.55 -5.78 -4.98
CA TYR A 135 7.61 -5.58 -6.07
C TYR A 135 8.28 -5.06 -7.34
N HIS A 136 7.84 -5.56 -8.49
CA HIS A 136 7.91 -4.76 -9.71
C HIS A 136 6.80 -3.70 -9.67
N HIS A 137 7.19 -2.41 -9.63
CA HIS A 137 6.32 -1.31 -9.23
C HIS A 137 5.27 -0.94 -10.29
N ARG A 138 5.56 -1.17 -11.58
CA ARG A 138 4.65 -0.95 -12.70
C ARG A 138 5.04 -1.81 -13.90
N PRO A 139 4.10 -2.17 -14.80
CA PRO A 139 4.45 -2.86 -16.03
C PRO A 139 5.40 -2.02 -16.88
N ASP A 140 6.30 -2.71 -17.59
CA ASP A 140 7.22 -2.13 -18.57
C ASP A 140 6.88 -2.71 -19.94
N PRO A 141 6.37 -1.89 -20.90
CA PRO A 141 5.99 -2.37 -22.22
C PRO A 141 7.20 -2.69 -23.13
N ASP A 142 8.38 -2.17 -22.78
CA ASP A 142 9.58 -2.25 -23.61
C ASP A 142 10.51 -3.40 -23.17
N THR A 143 10.31 -3.96 -21.96
CA THR A 143 11.08 -5.10 -21.46
C THR A 143 10.25 -6.39 -21.54
N PRO A 144 10.77 -7.48 -22.11
CA PRO A 144 10.10 -8.77 -22.07
C PRO A 144 9.73 -9.18 -20.64
N ILE A 145 8.48 -9.62 -20.45
CA ILE A 145 7.99 -9.98 -19.12
C ILE A 145 8.81 -11.08 -18.45
N GLU A 146 9.38 -11.97 -19.25
CA GLU A 146 10.24 -13.06 -18.82
C GLU A 146 11.55 -12.53 -18.20
N GLU A 147 12.09 -11.43 -18.71
CA GLU A 147 13.27 -10.78 -18.11
C GLU A 147 12.92 -10.15 -16.76
N THR A 148 11.83 -9.41 -16.70
CA THR A 148 11.37 -8.75 -15.47
C THR A 148 11.04 -9.77 -14.39
N MET A 149 10.23 -10.79 -14.71
CA MET A 149 9.86 -11.84 -13.75
C MET A 149 11.07 -12.71 -13.37
N GLY A 150 11.98 -12.98 -14.32
CA GLY A 150 13.23 -13.66 -14.04
C GLY A 150 14.18 -12.85 -13.14
N ALA A 151 14.10 -11.52 -13.14
CA ALA A 151 14.81 -10.69 -12.17
C ALA A 151 14.21 -10.83 -10.76
N LEU A 152 12.88 -10.83 -10.63
CA LEU A 152 12.21 -11.07 -9.34
C LEU A 152 12.53 -12.47 -8.79
N ASP A 153 12.49 -13.51 -9.62
CA ASP A 153 12.90 -14.87 -9.23
C ASP A 153 14.33 -14.91 -8.72
N GLN A 154 15.27 -14.25 -9.41
CA GLN A 154 16.66 -14.18 -9.00
C GLN A 154 16.83 -13.45 -7.65
N ILE A 155 16.07 -12.38 -7.41
CA ILE A 155 16.08 -11.63 -6.15
C ILE A 155 15.63 -12.53 -4.99
N VAL A 156 14.53 -13.28 -5.18
CA VAL A 156 14.04 -14.22 -4.17
C VAL A 156 15.05 -15.34 -3.92
N ARG A 157 15.56 -15.99 -4.96
CA ARG A 157 16.55 -17.08 -4.83
C ARG A 157 17.86 -16.63 -4.19
N SER A 158 18.23 -15.36 -4.33
CA SER A 158 19.41 -14.79 -3.67
C SER A 158 19.20 -14.45 -2.20
N GLY A 159 17.99 -14.63 -1.65
CA GLY A 159 17.64 -14.34 -0.26
C GLY A 159 17.46 -12.84 0.05
N LYS A 160 17.45 -11.98 -0.97
CA LYS A 160 17.25 -10.52 -0.79
C LYS A 160 15.79 -10.13 -0.58
N ALA A 161 14.86 -10.99 -1.01
CA ALA A 161 13.44 -10.93 -0.69
C ALA A 161 12.92 -12.35 -0.41
N LEU A 162 11.93 -12.48 0.47
CA LEU A 162 11.28 -13.76 0.71
C LEU A 162 10.23 -14.08 -0.36
N TYR A 163 9.55 -13.05 -0.86
CA TYR A 163 8.47 -13.18 -1.83
C TYR A 163 8.59 -12.13 -2.95
N ALA A 164 8.03 -12.48 -4.12
CA ALA A 164 7.84 -11.57 -5.24
C ALA A 164 6.41 -11.00 -5.25
N GLY A 165 6.28 -9.73 -5.62
CA GLY A 165 5.01 -9.06 -5.84
C GLY A 165 5.01 -8.23 -7.12
N ILE A 166 3.82 -7.83 -7.59
CA ILE A 166 3.63 -6.91 -8.71
C ILE A 166 2.70 -5.77 -8.30
N SER A 167 2.82 -4.62 -8.96
CA SER A 167 2.00 -3.43 -8.68
C SER A 167 1.62 -2.73 -9.97
N ASN A 168 0.44 -2.10 -9.99
CA ASN A 168 -0.08 -1.34 -11.15
C ASN A 168 -0.31 -2.15 -12.46
N TYR A 169 -0.41 -3.46 -12.39
CA TYR A 169 -0.81 -4.32 -13.51
C TYR A 169 -2.34 -4.35 -13.57
N TYR A 170 -2.95 -3.35 -14.21
CA TYR A 170 -4.42 -3.22 -14.26
C TYR A 170 -5.08 -4.05 -15.35
N ASP A 171 -4.36 -4.34 -16.44
CA ASP A 171 -4.81 -5.27 -17.47
C ASP A 171 -4.80 -6.70 -16.92
N PRO A 172 -5.97 -7.39 -16.86
CA PRO A 172 -6.06 -8.74 -16.30
C PRO A 172 -5.17 -9.75 -17.02
N ASP A 173 -5.07 -9.68 -18.35
CA ASP A 173 -4.25 -10.61 -19.14
C ASP A 173 -2.76 -10.39 -18.86
N GLN A 174 -2.33 -9.14 -18.76
CA GLN A 174 -0.94 -8.81 -18.42
C GLN A 174 -0.59 -9.25 -17.00
N ALA A 175 -1.50 -9.04 -16.04
CA ALA A 175 -1.33 -9.49 -14.67
C ALA A 175 -1.23 -11.03 -14.59
N GLU A 176 -2.14 -11.74 -15.28
CA GLU A 176 -2.14 -13.20 -15.32
C GLU A 176 -0.84 -13.75 -15.95
N ARG A 177 -0.34 -13.15 -17.03
CA ARG A 177 0.93 -13.53 -17.65
C ARG A 177 2.10 -13.37 -16.68
N ALA A 178 2.21 -12.24 -15.97
CA ALA A 178 3.25 -12.02 -14.97
C ALA A 178 3.20 -13.06 -13.85
N ILE A 179 2.01 -13.31 -13.29
CA ILE A 179 1.79 -14.26 -12.21
C ILE A 179 2.16 -15.69 -12.65
N ARG A 180 1.74 -16.09 -13.85
CA ARG A 180 2.04 -17.41 -14.40
C ARG A 180 3.53 -17.60 -14.70
N GLU A 181 4.20 -16.55 -15.18
CA GLU A 181 5.62 -16.62 -15.44
C GLU A 181 6.42 -16.79 -14.13
N LEU A 182 6.10 -16.03 -13.07
CA LEU A 182 6.68 -16.24 -11.74
C LEU A 182 6.45 -17.66 -11.23
N ARG A 183 5.24 -18.19 -11.39
CA ARG A 183 4.94 -19.59 -11.00
C ARG A 183 5.77 -20.60 -11.80
N ARG A 184 5.91 -20.39 -13.11
CA ARG A 184 6.74 -21.25 -13.99
C ARG A 184 8.21 -21.29 -13.54
N LEU A 185 8.72 -20.17 -13.03
CA LEU A 185 10.08 -20.06 -12.50
C LEU A 185 10.24 -20.71 -11.11
N GLY A 186 9.12 -21.06 -10.44
CA GLY A 186 9.14 -21.64 -9.09
C GLY A 186 9.11 -20.60 -7.96
N THR A 187 8.86 -19.33 -8.29
CA THR A 187 8.71 -18.22 -7.35
C THR A 187 7.29 -17.63 -7.49
N PRO A 188 6.24 -18.24 -6.91
CA PRO A 188 4.88 -17.75 -7.06
C PRO A 188 4.73 -16.29 -6.62
N CYS A 189 3.96 -15.51 -7.38
CA CYS A 189 3.59 -14.17 -6.98
C CYS A 189 2.75 -14.22 -5.68
N LEU A 190 3.22 -13.54 -4.64
CA LEU A 190 2.51 -13.49 -3.36
C LEU A 190 1.32 -12.56 -3.42
N ILE A 191 1.53 -11.35 -3.97
CA ILE A 191 0.62 -10.23 -3.78
C ILE A 191 0.68 -9.25 -4.95
N HIS A 192 -0.47 -8.68 -5.29
CA HIS A 192 -0.61 -7.57 -6.23
C HIS A 192 -1.00 -6.29 -5.47
N GLN A 193 -0.36 -5.17 -5.78
CA GLN A 193 -0.66 -3.87 -5.17
C GLN A 193 -1.25 -2.89 -6.22
N PRO A 194 -2.59 -2.76 -6.31
CA PRO A 194 -3.28 -1.79 -7.18
C PRO A 194 -3.81 -0.59 -6.41
N ASN A 195 -4.16 0.49 -7.14
CA ASN A 195 -5.03 1.55 -6.65
C ASN A 195 -6.47 1.04 -6.57
N TYR A 196 -7.08 1.10 -5.39
CA TYR A 196 -8.47 0.71 -5.20
C TYR A 196 -9.14 1.53 -4.09
N SER A 197 -10.29 2.10 -4.40
CA SER A 197 -11.09 2.91 -3.48
C SER A 197 -12.51 3.04 -4.00
N LEU A 198 -13.41 3.61 -3.20
CA LEU A 198 -14.77 3.98 -3.61
C LEU A 198 -14.81 4.88 -4.87
N LEU A 199 -13.75 5.64 -5.14
CA LEU A 199 -13.64 6.54 -6.30
C LEU A 199 -12.75 5.99 -7.43
N ASN A 200 -12.23 4.76 -7.29
CA ASN A 200 -11.47 4.05 -8.32
C ASN A 200 -11.71 2.55 -8.18
N ARG A 201 -12.57 2.02 -9.02
CA ARG A 201 -13.04 0.62 -9.01
C ARG A 201 -12.49 -0.20 -10.19
N THR A 202 -11.45 0.28 -10.88
CA THR A 202 -10.90 -0.33 -12.11
C THR A 202 -10.55 -1.81 -11.92
N ILE A 203 -10.08 -2.23 -10.74
CA ILE A 203 -9.69 -3.62 -10.48
C ILE A 203 -10.87 -4.61 -10.53
N GLU A 204 -12.09 -4.13 -10.33
CA GLU A 204 -13.30 -4.96 -10.40
C GLU A 204 -13.61 -5.42 -11.85
N GLN A 205 -12.95 -4.83 -12.84
CA GLN A 205 -13.08 -5.18 -14.26
C GLN A 205 -12.19 -6.37 -14.65
N GLY A 206 -12.28 -7.48 -13.89
CA GLY A 206 -11.62 -8.75 -14.18
C GLY A 206 -10.31 -9.00 -13.43
N LEU A 207 -9.61 -7.96 -12.90
CA LEU A 207 -8.36 -8.18 -12.20
C LEU A 207 -8.56 -8.95 -10.88
N THR A 208 -9.59 -8.64 -10.12
CA THR A 208 -9.92 -9.38 -8.88
C THR A 208 -10.21 -10.86 -9.16
N ASP A 209 -10.81 -11.18 -10.30
CA ASP A 209 -11.07 -12.57 -10.70
C ASP A 209 -9.77 -13.32 -11.03
N VAL A 210 -8.83 -12.65 -11.72
CA VAL A 210 -7.50 -13.21 -11.98
C VAL A 210 -6.78 -13.49 -10.65
N LEU A 211 -6.75 -12.52 -9.72
CA LEU A 211 -6.07 -12.70 -8.43
C LEU A 211 -6.68 -13.86 -7.63
N ARG A 212 -7.99 -13.95 -7.58
CA ARG A 212 -8.72 -15.05 -6.90
C ARG A 212 -8.41 -16.40 -7.55
N LYS A 213 -8.49 -16.49 -8.87
CA LYS A 213 -8.16 -17.68 -9.65
C LYS A 213 -6.72 -18.14 -9.41
N GLU A 214 -5.79 -17.24 -9.46
CA GLU A 214 -4.36 -17.53 -9.31
C GLU A 214 -3.91 -17.65 -7.84
N GLY A 215 -4.78 -17.31 -6.87
CA GLY A 215 -4.50 -17.39 -5.44
C GLY A 215 -3.48 -16.37 -4.96
N VAL A 216 -3.46 -15.19 -5.59
CA VAL A 216 -2.60 -14.07 -5.27
C VAL A 216 -3.34 -13.10 -4.36
N GLY A 217 -2.68 -12.62 -3.29
CA GLY A 217 -3.26 -11.60 -2.41
C GLY A 217 -3.35 -10.24 -3.09
N CYS A 218 -4.17 -9.35 -2.54
CA CYS A 218 -4.31 -7.97 -3.01
C CYS A 218 -4.12 -7.00 -1.85
N ILE A 219 -3.28 -5.97 -2.05
CA ILE A 219 -3.17 -4.86 -1.11
C ILE A 219 -3.54 -3.55 -1.82
N ALA A 220 -4.61 -2.92 -1.38
CA ALA A 220 -5.16 -1.72 -2.01
C ALA A 220 -4.40 -0.47 -1.57
N PHE A 221 -3.66 0.20 -2.46
CA PHE A 221 -3.10 1.52 -2.15
C PHE A 221 -4.10 2.64 -2.46
N ALA A 222 -3.91 3.80 -1.81
CA ALA A 222 -4.81 4.95 -1.86
C ALA A 222 -6.29 4.62 -1.57
N PRO A 223 -6.62 3.78 -0.56
CA PRO A 223 -8.00 3.40 -0.26
C PRO A 223 -8.88 4.59 0.15
N LEU A 224 -8.25 5.68 0.61
CA LEU A 224 -8.91 6.95 0.94
C LEU A 224 -8.84 7.99 -0.20
N ALA A 225 -8.56 7.57 -1.44
CA ALA A 225 -8.47 8.42 -2.63
C ALA A 225 -7.60 9.67 -2.39
N ASN A 226 -6.39 9.50 -1.88
CA ASN A 226 -5.44 10.57 -1.52
C ASN A 226 -5.99 11.57 -0.48
N GLY A 227 -6.98 11.16 0.31
CA GLY A 227 -7.60 11.95 1.37
C GLY A 227 -8.94 12.58 0.97
N LEU A 228 -9.46 12.38 -0.25
CA LEU A 228 -10.80 12.80 -0.63
C LEU A 228 -11.87 12.13 0.24
N LEU A 229 -11.71 10.86 0.55
CA LEU A 229 -12.61 10.06 1.38
C LEU A 229 -12.38 10.24 2.90
N THR A 230 -11.79 11.36 3.32
CA THR A 230 -11.74 11.76 4.74
C THR A 230 -12.73 12.86 5.07
N GLY A 231 -13.44 13.40 4.08
CA GLY A 231 -14.38 14.50 4.24
C GLY A 231 -13.76 15.90 4.39
N LYS A 232 -12.44 16.01 4.56
CA LYS A 232 -11.76 17.29 4.84
C LYS A 232 -11.82 18.33 3.72
N TYR A 233 -12.22 17.93 2.51
CA TYR A 233 -12.34 18.81 1.35
C TYR A 233 -13.78 19.24 1.08
N LEU A 234 -14.76 18.81 1.86
CA LEU A 234 -16.18 19.12 1.64
C LEU A 234 -16.52 20.59 1.89
N ASP A 235 -15.81 21.22 2.84
CA ASP A 235 -16.02 22.63 3.23
C ASP A 235 -14.93 23.56 2.69
N GLY A 236 -14.13 23.09 1.73
CA GLY A 236 -13.04 23.83 1.12
C GLY A 236 -11.71 23.07 1.14
N ILE A 237 -10.65 23.71 0.63
CA ILE A 237 -9.31 23.12 0.59
C ILE A 237 -8.51 23.62 1.78
N PRO A 238 -8.18 22.78 2.79
CA PRO A 238 -7.36 23.20 3.92
C PRO A 238 -5.95 23.64 3.46
N GLU A 239 -5.43 24.73 4.03
CA GLU A 239 -4.12 25.29 3.68
C GLU A 239 -2.95 24.29 3.90
N ASP A 240 -3.09 23.44 4.92
CA ASP A 240 -2.13 22.40 5.27
C ASP A 240 -2.33 21.09 4.47
N SER A 241 -3.26 21.08 3.52
CA SER A 241 -3.60 19.90 2.75
C SER A 241 -2.50 19.52 1.75
N ARG A 242 -2.45 18.22 1.40
CA ARG A 242 -1.55 17.70 0.36
C ARG A 242 -1.79 18.39 -1.00
N MET A 243 -3.02 18.81 -1.30
CA MET A 243 -3.37 19.50 -2.53
C MET A 243 -2.66 20.85 -2.65
N ILE A 244 -2.43 21.55 -1.53
CA ILE A 244 -1.70 22.82 -1.49
C ILE A 244 -0.19 22.58 -1.41
N ARG A 245 0.26 21.63 -0.57
CA ARG A 245 1.70 21.40 -0.31
C ARG A 245 2.43 20.69 -1.45
N ASP A 246 1.78 19.79 -2.17
CA ASP A 246 2.42 18.97 -3.20
C ASP A 246 1.72 18.99 -4.55
N GLY A 247 0.43 19.10 -4.67
CA GLY A 247 -0.33 19.26 -5.94
C GLY A 247 -0.08 18.23 -7.07
N ARG A 248 0.97 17.40 -6.98
CA ARG A 248 1.38 16.45 -8.04
C ARG A 248 0.39 15.31 -8.24
N TYR A 249 -0.16 14.78 -7.14
CA TYR A 249 -0.98 13.56 -7.15
C TYR A 249 -2.45 13.81 -6.80
N LEU A 250 -2.75 14.98 -6.22
CA LEU A 250 -4.12 15.41 -5.95
C LEU A 250 -4.29 16.86 -6.44
N LYS A 251 -4.87 17.00 -7.61
CA LYS A 251 -5.12 18.28 -8.26
C LYS A 251 -6.51 18.82 -7.90
N LYS A 252 -6.69 20.15 -8.02
CA LYS A 252 -7.97 20.84 -7.70
C LYS A 252 -9.13 20.38 -8.59
N ASP A 253 -8.86 19.95 -9.82
CA ASP A 253 -9.85 19.43 -10.78
C ASP A 253 -10.53 18.14 -10.30
N ARG A 254 -9.94 17.43 -9.34
CA ARG A 254 -10.55 16.27 -8.68
C ARG A 254 -11.65 16.64 -7.66
N LEU A 255 -11.86 17.92 -7.40
CA LEU A 255 -12.93 18.45 -6.52
C LEU A 255 -14.08 19.05 -7.36
N ASP A 256 -14.42 18.41 -8.47
CA ASP A 256 -15.61 18.80 -9.24
C ASP A 256 -16.90 18.56 -8.45
N PRO A 257 -18.01 19.29 -8.79
CA PRO A 257 -19.27 19.20 -8.06
C PRO A 257 -19.84 17.78 -7.97
N GLU A 258 -19.64 16.94 -8.98
CA GLU A 258 -20.14 15.57 -9.00
C GLU A 258 -19.39 14.72 -7.98
N THR A 259 -18.05 14.76 -7.98
CA THR A 259 -17.20 14.08 -6.99
C THR A 259 -17.56 14.54 -5.57
N LEU A 260 -17.74 15.83 -5.34
CA LEU A 260 -18.15 16.34 -4.01
C LEU A 260 -19.53 15.84 -3.59
N ASN A 261 -20.50 15.73 -4.51
CA ASN A 261 -21.82 15.18 -4.20
C ASN A 261 -21.75 13.67 -3.88
N ARG A 262 -20.96 12.90 -4.61
CA ARG A 262 -20.68 11.49 -4.29
C ARG A 262 -20.10 11.36 -2.87
N ILE A 263 -19.10 12.18 -2.53
CA ILE A 263 -18.46 12.16 -1.20
C ILE A 263 -19.47 12.55 -0.09
N ARG A 264 -20.35 13.53 -0.32
CA ARG A 264 -21.40 13.89 0.65
C ARG A 264 -22.39 12.74 0.87
N GLY A 265 -22.82 12.08 -0.20
CA GLY A 265 -23.69 10.91 -0.11
C GLY A 265 -23.05 9.77 0.68
N LEU A 266 -21.78 9.47 0.42
CA LEU A 266 -21.00 8.46 1.16
C LEU A 266 -20.82 8.85 2.63
N LYS A 267 -20.61 10.15 2.93
CA LYS A 267 -20.52 10.64 4.30
C LYS A 267 -21.82 10.42 5.07
N THR A 268 -22.97 10.63 4.44
CA THR A 268 -24.28 10.34 5.05
C THR A 268 -24.41 8.86 5.40
N VAL A 269 -24.03 7.95 4.51
CA VAL A 269 -24.02 6.51 4.82
C VAL A 269 -23.10 6.20 6.01
N ALA A 270 -21.92 6.80 6.08
CA ALA A 270 -21.00 6.59 7.19
C ALA A 270 -21.61 7.10 8.53
N GLU A 271 -22.19 8.30 8.53
CA GLU A 271 -22.82 8.91 9.72
C GLU A 271 -23.99 8.06 10.26
N GLU A 272 -24.84 7.52 9.38
CA GLU A 272 -25.94 6.62 9.76
C GLU A 272 -25.42 5.33 10.44
N ARG A 273 -24.18 4.92 10.11
CA ARG A 273 -23.51 3.77 10.73
C ARG A 273 -22.70 4.12 11.99
N GLY A 274 -22.65 5.40 12.37
CA GLY A 274 -21.79 5.88 13.47
C GLY A 274 -20.30 5.81 13.14
N GLN A 275 -19.93 5.83 11.86
CA GLN A 275 -18.56 5.77 11.36
C GLN A 275 -18.11 7.12 10.78
N THR A 276 -16.79 7.31 10.71
CA THR A 276 -16.24 8.36 9.85
C THR A 276 -16.26 7.88 8.38
N LEU A 277 -16.24 8.82 7.44
CA LEU A 277 -16.15 8.48 6.01
C LEU A 277 -14.90 7.65 5.69
N ALA A 278 -13.78 7.92 6.37
CA ALA A 278 -12.55 7.14 6.21
C ALA A 278 -12.74 5.68 6.64
N GLN A 279 -13.42 5.45 7.76
CA GLN A 279 -13.73 4.09 8.24
C GLN A 279 -14.65 3.35 7.27
N LEU A 280 -15.70 3.98 6.78
CA LEU A 280 -16.57 3.41 5.76
C LEU A 280 -15.80 3.02 4.50
N ALA A 281 -14.94 3.92 4.00
CA ALA A 281 -14.12 3.68 2.80
C ALA A 281 -13.16 2.51 2.97
N LEU A 282 -12.49 2.39 4.12
CA LEU A 282 -11.61 1.29 4.43
C LEU A 282 -12.36 -0.04 4.56
N GLN A 283 -13.49 -0.03 5.27
CA GLN A 283 -14.34 -1.21 5.40
C GLN A 283 -14.87 -1.68 4.05
N TRP A 284 -15.29 -0.75 3.19
CA TRP A 284 -15.75 -1.07 1.84
C TRP A 284 -14.64 -1.70 0.98
N VAL A 285 -13.42 -1.17 1.02
CA VAL A 285 -12.28 -1.76 0.31
C VAL A 285 -11.99 -3.18 0.79
N LEU A 286 -12.12 -3.42 2.08
CA LEU A 286 -11.85 -4.72 2.71
C LEU A 286 -13.02 -5.71 2.65
N ARG A 287 -14.19 -5.33 2.08
CA ARG A 287 -15.38 -6.22 1.98
C ARG A 287 -15.14 -7.44 1.10
N ASP A 288 -14.31 -7.29 0.07
CA ASP A 288 -13.93 -8.40 -0.82
C ASP A 288 -12.78 -9.19 -0.21
N GLU A 289 -12.96 -10.51 -0.09
CA GLU A 289 -11.93 -11.40 0.49
C GLU A 289 -10.64 -11.44 -0.32
N THR A 290 -10.67 -11.08 -1.62
CA THR A 290 -9.49 -10.95 -2.47
C THR A 290 -8.56 -9.85 -1.96
N VAL A 291 -9.12 -8.77 -1.36
CA VAL A 291 -8.32 -7.68 -0.79
C VAL A 291 -7.85 -8.09 0.60
N THR A 292 -6.58 -8.40 0.72
CA THR A 292 -5.94 -8.83 1.97
C THR A 292 -5.77 -7.67 2.95
N SER A 293 -5.36 -6.49 2.45
CA SER A 293 -5.05 -5.34 3.30
C SER A 293 -5.32 -4.02 2.59
N ALA A 294 -5.68 -2.99 3.34
CA ALA A 294 -5.78 -1.61 2.87
C ALA A 294 -4.55 -0.81 3.31
N LEU A 295 -3.79 -0.28 2.34
CA LEU A 295 -2.56 0.45 2.58
C LEU A 295 -2.85 1.94 2.79
N ILE A 296 -2.79 2.37 4.05
CA ILE A 296 -3.02 3.77 4.42
C ILE A 296 -1.73 4.57 4.48
N GLY A 297 -1.83 5.87 4.22
CA GLY A 297 -0.82 6.86 4.59
C GLY A 297 -1.35 7.72 5.74
N ALA A 298 -0.48 8.07 6.69
CA ALA A 298 -0.84 8.95 7.80
C ALA A 298 0.22 10.04 8.00
N SER A 299 -0.21 11.23 8.43
CA SER A 299 0.66 12.34 8.82
C SER A 299 0.67 12.59 10.34
N ARG A 300 -0.27 11.97 11.05
CA ARG A 300 -0.42 12.05 12.52
C ARG A 300 -0.86 10.70 13.08
N PRO A 301 -0.43 10.31 14.28
CA PRO A 301 -0.80 9.06 14.94
C PRO A 301 -2.32 8.85 15.10
N GLU A 302 -3.08 9.93 15.33
CA GLU A 302 -4.54 9.88 15.49
C GLU A 302 -5.24 9.32 14.26
N GLN A 303 -4.72 9.61 13.06
CA GLN A 303 -5.28 9.06 11.81
C GLN A 303 -5.12 7.54 11.73
N ILE A 304 -4.01 7.00 12.24
CA ILE A 304 -3.81 5.55 12.30
C ILE A 304 -4.81 4.93 13.28
N ARG A 305 -4.95 5.51 14.50
CA ARG A 305 -5.92 5.04 15.51
C ARG A 305 -7.36 5.09 15.00
N GLU A 306 -7.71 6.13 14.24
CA GLU A 306 -9.04 6.27 13.63
C GLU A 306 -9.27 5.19 12.56
N ASN A 307 -8.29 5.01 11.66
CA ASN A 307 -8.42 4.10 10.53
C ASN A 307 -8.53 2.63 10.96
N VAL A 308 -7.79 2.22 12.01
CA VAL A 308 -7.85 0.84 12.53
C VAL A 308 -9.24 0.48 13.03
N LYS A 309 -10.00 1.41 13.57
CA LYS A 309 -11.39 1.20 14.01
C LYS A 309 -12.35 0.79 12.87
N ALA A 310 -11.95 0.95 11.61
CA ALA A 310 -12.73 0.42 10.49
C ALA A 310 -12.87 -1.11 10.55
N LEU A 311 -11.96 -1.81 11.22
CA LEU A 311 -11.97 -3.28 11.37
C LEU A 311 -12.98 -3.77 12.42
N ASP A 312 -13.38 -2.91 13.35
CA ASP A 312 -14.32 -3.24 14.45
C ASP A 312 -15.79 -3.07 14.04
N ALA A 313 -16.04 -2.42 12.89
CA ALA A 313 -17.38 -2.09 12.46
C ALA A 313 -18.14 -3.31 11.93
N PRO A 314 -19.45 -3.40 12.16
CA PRO A 314 -20.29 -4.48 11.60
C PRO A 314 -20.16 -4.53 10.07
N PRO A 315 -20.24 -5.71 9.45
CA PRO A 315 -20.22 -5.83 7.99
C PRO A 315 -21.24 -4.92 7.31
N LEU A 316 -20.93 -4.47 6.09
CA LEU A 316 -21.86 -3.72 5.25
C LEU A 316 -23.02 -4.63 4.83
N THR A 317 -24.24 -4.16 5.01
CA THR A 317 -25.44 -4.84 4.53
C THR A 317 -25.58 -4.72 3.03
N GLU A 318 -26.35 -5.60 2.39
CA GLU A 318 -26.65 -5.54 0.97
C GLU A 318 -27.30 -4.20 0.56
N ALA A 319 -28.21 -3.67 1.38
CA ALA A 319 -28.87 -2.38 1.12
C ALA A 319 -27.86 -1.21 1.16
N GLU A 320 -26.89 -1.24 2.09
CA GLU A 320 -25.82 -0.24 2.16
C GLU A 320 -24.88 -0.34 0.95
N LEU A 321 -24.52 -1.57 0.54
CA LEU A 321 -23.71 -1.80 -0.66
C LEU A 321 -24.39 -1.28 -1.91
N GLN A 322 -25.68 -1.56 -2.12
CA GLN A 322 -26.44 -1.03 -3.25
C GLN A 322 -26.51 0.49 -3.25
N ARG A 323 -26.69 1.11 -2.07
CA ARG A 323 -26.68 2.57 -1.95
C ARG A 323 -25.30 3.17 -2.26
N ILE A 324 -24.22 2.54 -1.78
CA ILE A 324 -22.84 2.93 -2.08
C ILE A 324 -22.57 2.79 -3.57
N ASP A 325 -22.97 1.70 -4.19
CA ASP A 325 -22.82 1.46 -5.63
C ASP A 325 -23.53 2.53 -6.46
N GLY A 326 -24.75 2.93 -6.09
CA GLY A 326 -25.48 4.02 -6.74
C GLY A 326 -24.81 5.39 -6.61
N LEU A 327 -23.94 5.59 -5.61
CA LEU A 327 -23.16 6.82 -5.41
C LEU A 327 -21.80 6.80 -6.14
N THR A 328 -21.29 5.61 -6.49
CA THR A 328 -19.88 5.45 -6.96
C THR A 328 -19.80 4.85 -8.39
N ALA A 329 -20.90 4.50 -8.99
CA ALA A 329 -21.00 4.01 -10.36
C ALA A 329 -20.64 5.07 -11.41
#